data_fa410178dfc8f58e2fe2d5a74aee09e3
#
_entry.id   fa410178dfc8f58e2fe2d5a74aee09e3
#
_cell.length_a   1.000
_cell.length_b   1.000
_cell.length_c   1.000
_cell.angle_alpha   90.00
_cell.angle_beta   90.00
_cell.angle_gamma   90.00
#
_symmetry.space_group_name_H-M   'P 1'
#
loop_
_entity.id
_entity.type
_entity.pdbx_description
1 polymer ?
#
loop_
_entity_poly.entity_id
_entity_poly.type
_entity_poly.pdbx_seq_one_letter_code
_entity_poly.pdbx_strand_id
1 'polypeptide(L)'
;HAGQITNSSVVFGLAPRINAAGRLGDPRRAVEMMITESEIQAFQIAQQLEHDNRLRRAIDEETFELAEEQALQLLTDNPEMRSLVLHNADWHAGVIGIVASRLVERFHLPTVMLTTIDGIAKGSARSIKNFDNYAALKS
;
A
#
# COMPACT_ATOMS: atom_id res chain seq x y z
N HIS A 1 15.21 -27.51 7.53
CA HIS A 1 16.03 -26.92 8.59
C HIS A 1 15.22 -25.81 9.23
N ALA A 2 14.84 -25.94 10.51
CA ALA A 2 14.38 -24.83 11.33
C ALA A 2 15.59 -23.90 11.53
N GLY A 3 15.78 -22.97 10.58
CA GLY A 3 16.79 -21.94 10.69
C GLY A 3 16.44 -21.00 11.85
N GLN A 4 17.44 -20.38 12.45
CA GLN A 4 17.21 -19.39 13.49
C GLN A 4 16.33 -18.26 12.91
N ILE A 5 15.19 -17.98 13.56
CA ILE A 5 14.34 -16.84 13.22
C ILE A 5 15.10 -15.57 13.64
N THR A 6 15.46 -14.76 12.66
CA THR A 6 16.14 -13.48 12.87
C THR A 6 15.14 -12.31 12.72
N ASN A 7 15.48 -11.12 13.22
CA ASN A 7 14.70 -9.93 12.99
C ASN A 7 14.47 -9.68 11.49
N SER A 8 15.48 -9.94 10.67
CA SER A 8 15.38 -9.82 9.20
C SER A 8 14.36 -10.80 8.62
N SER A 9 14.32 -12.05 9.10
CA SER A 9 13.30 -13.03 8.66
C SER A 9 11.88 -12.57 8.99
N VAL A 10 11.68 -11.92 10.13
CA VAL A 10 10.37 -11.38 10.53
C VAL A 10 10.03 -10.15 9.69
N VAL A 11 10.91 -9.16 9.62
CA VAL A 11 10.63 -7.86 8.98
C VAL A 11 10.46 -8.00 7.47
N PHE A 12 11.33 -8.75 6.80
CA PHE A 12 11.33 -8.87 5.34
C PHE A 12 10.66 -10.15 4.83
N GLY A 13 10.55 -11.17 5.67
CA GLY A 13 9.88 -12.42 5.35
C GLY A 13 8.41 -12.41 5.75
N LEU A 14 8.12 -12.37 7.04
CA LEU A 14 6.77 -12.58 7.56
C LEU A 14 5.89 -11.33 7.48
N ALA A 15 6.38 -10.17 7.91
CA ALA A 15 5.58 -8.95 8.03
C ALA A 15 4.94 -8.48 6.70
N PRO A 16 5.60 -8.53 5.52
CA PRO A 16 4.96 -8.16 4.26
C PRO A 16 3.76 -9.03 3.89
N ARG A 17 3.79 -10.33 4.24
CA ARG A 17 2.71 -11.28 3.99
C ARG A 17 1.51 -11.04 4.90
N ILE A 18 1.77 -10.81 6.19
CA ILE A 18 0.73 -10.40 7.16
C ILE A 18 0.07 -9.09 6.73
N ASN A 19 0.86 -8.10 6.34
CA ASN A 19 0.36 -6.80 5.87
C ASN A 19 -0.47 -6.93 4.58
N ALA A 20 -0.10 -7.85 3.68
CA ALA A 20 -0.87 -8.10 2.46
C ALA A 20 -2.27 -8.66 2.77
N ALA A 21 -2.37 -9.58 3.72
CA ALA A 21 -3.67 -10.11 4.16
C ALA A 21 -4.59 -9.01 4.69
N GLY A 22 -4.06 -8.03 5.42
CA GLY A 22 -4.84 -6.88 5.91
C GLY A 22 -5.23 -5.86 4.83
N ARG A 23 -4.64 -5.93 3.65
CA ARG A 23 -4.89 -4.97 2.54
C ARG A 23 -5.81 -5.53 1.45
N LEU A 24 -5.64 -6.79 1.09
CA LEU A 24 -6.35 -7.43 -0.03
C LEU A 24 -7.25 -8.58 0.41
N GLY A 25 -7.08 -9.11 1.62
CA GLY A 25 -7.74 -10.31 2.10
C GLY A 25 -8.28 -10.19 3.53
N ASP A 26 -8.32 -11.34 4.21
CA ASP A 26 -8.75 -11.45 5.60
C ASP A 26 -7.54 -11.50 6.54
N PRO A 27 -7.32 -10.46 7.37
CA PRO A 27 -6.20 -10.41 8.30
C PRO A 27 -6.23 -11.52 9.37
N ARG A 28 -7.40 -12.14 9.62
CA ARG A 28 -7.54 -13.25 10.58
C ARG A 28 -6.69 -14.45 10.18
N ARG A 29 -6.46 -14.68 8.91
CA ARG A 29 -5.58 -15.76 8.41
C ARG A 29 -4.16 -15.65 8.94
N ALA A 30 -3.63 -14.44 9.10
CA ALA A 30 -2.30 -14.25 9.65
C ALA A 30 -2.24 -14.67 11.13
N VAL A 31 -3.29 -14.37 11.90
CA VAL A 31 -3.41 -14.80 13.30
C VAL A 31 -3.56 -16.32 13.36
N GLU A 32 -4.43 -16.91 12.54
CA GLU A 32 -4.65 -18.35 12.47
C GLU A 32 -3.34 -19.11 12.17
N MET A 33 -2.54 -18.63 11.22
CA MET A 33 -1.22 -19.20 10.92
C MET A 33 -0.30 -19.23 12.15
N MET A 34 -0.36 -18.18 13.00
CA MET A 34 0.52 -18.06 14.16
C MET A 34 0.08 -18.91 15.36
N ILE A 35 -1.21 -19.26 15.45
CA ILE A 35 -1.77 -19.99 16.61
C ILE A 35 -2.11 -21.45 16.31
N THR A 36 -2.13 -21.88 15.04
CA THR A 36 -2.42 -23.28 14.69
C THR A 36 -1.31 -24.20 15.15
N GLU A 37 -1.69 -25.35 15.72
CA GLU A 37 -0.74 -26.42 16.10
C GLU A 37 -0.47 -27.40 14.94
N SER A 38 -1.22 -27.27 13.82
CA SER A 38 -1.06 -28.12 12.65
C SER A 38 -0.06 -27.53 11.66
N GLU A 39 1.08 -28.18 11.47
CA GLU A 39 2.08 -27.79 10.46
C GLU A 39 1.50 -27.74 9.05
N ILE A 40 0.60 -28.68 8.72
CA ILE A 40 -0.04 -28.75 7.41
C ILE A 40 -0.92 -27.52 7.20
N GLN A 41 -1.74 -27.16 8.19
CA GLN A 41 -2.59 -25.98 8.15
C GLN A 41 -1.77 -24.69 8.08
N ALA A 42 -0.74 -24.58 8.91
CA ALA A 42 0.18 -23.44 8.88
C ALA A 42 0.80 -23.25 7.50
N PHE A 43 1.25 -24.34 6.86
CA PHE A 43 1.82 -24.30 5.51
C PHE A 43 0.83 -23.86 4.45
N GLN A 44 -0.41 -24.36 4.50
CA GLN A 44 -1.48 -23.97 3.56
C GLN A 44 -1.81 -22.48 3.68
N ILE A 45 -1.93 -21.97 4.92
CA ILE A 45 -2.18 -20.54 5.14
C ILE A 45 -0.98 -19.70 4.68
N ALA A 46 0.24 -20.13 4.94
CA ALA A 46 1.45 -19.43 4.48
C ALA A 46 1.51 -19.32 2.95
N GLN A 47 1.09 -20.36 2.22
CA GLN A 47 0.99 -20.30 0.76
C GLN A 47 -0.04 -19.28 0.27
N GLN A 48 -1.18 -19.17 0.95
CA GLN A 48 -2.21 -18.17 0.64
C GLN A 48 -1.70 -16.76 0.91
N LEU A 49 -1.05 -16.53 2.05
CA LEU A 49 -0.45 -15.24 2.40
C LEU A 49 0.65 -14.82 1.40
N GLU A 50 1.42 -15.79 0.89
CA GLU A 50 2.42 -15.54 -0.16
C GLU A 50 1.75 -15.15 -1.49
N HIS A 51 0.66 -15.82 -1.85
CA HIS A 51 -0.13 -15.48 -3.03
C HIS A 51 -0.70 -14.05 -2.93
N ASP A 52 -1.33 -13.72 -1.80
CA ASP A 52 -1.90 -12.40 -1.55
C ASP A 52 -0.82 -11.30 -1.57
N ASN A 53 0.38 -11.60 -1.05
CA ASN A 53 1.49 -10.65 -1.10
C ASN A 53 2.03 -10.43 -2.51
N ARG A 54 2.07 -11.48 -3.35
CA ARG A 54 2.43 -11.33 -4.77
C ARG A 54 1.39 -10.51 -5.53
N LEU A 55 0.11 -10.80 -5.33
CA LEU A 55 -0.99 -10.04 -5.93
C LEU A 55 -0.93 -8.57 -5.51
N ARG A 56 -0.74 -8.30 -4.21
CA ARG A 56 -0.59 -6.93 -3.72
C ARG A 56 0.56 -6.19 -4.41
N ARG A 57 1.71 -6.86 -4.60
CA ARG A 57 2.87 -6.25 -5.29
C ARG A 57 2.57 -5.92 -6.75
N ALA A 58 1.85 -6.80 -7.45
CA ALA A 58 1.46 -6.55 -8.83
C ALA A 58 0.52 -5.34 -8.94
N ILE A 59 -0.52 -5.28 -8.08
CA ILE A 59 -1.44 -4.14 -8.02
C ILE A 59 -0.72 -2.84 -7.62
N ASP A 60 0.23 -2.90 -6.68
CA ASP A 60 1.04 -1.77 -6.24
C ASP A 60 1.88 -1.20 -7.41
N GLU A 61 2.52 -2.06 -8.18
CA GLU A 61 3.35 -1.62 -9.32
C GLU A 61 2.49 -1.02 -10.43
N GLU A 62 1.43 -1.70 -10.86
CA GLU A 62 0.50 -1.18 -11.86
C GLU A 62 -0.12 0.16 -11.44
N THR A 63 -0.56 0.25 -10.18
CA THR A 63 -1.13 1.50 -9.63
C THR A 63 -0.07 2.61 -9.62
N PHE A 64 1.18 2.29 -9.27
CA PHE A 64 2.25 3.27 -9.24
C PHE A 64 2.57 3.80 -10.63
N GLU A 65 2.68 2.94 -11.65
CA GLU A 65 2.96 3.34 -13.03
C GLU A 65 1.88 4.31 -13.55
N LEU A 66 0.61 3.97 -13.38
CA LEU A 66 -0.52 4.83 -13.77
C LEU A 66 -0.54 6.16 -13.01
N ALA A 67 -0.27 6.13 -11.71
CA ALA A 67 -0.27 7.33 -10.88
C ALA A 67 0.96 8.22 -11.16
N GLU A 68 2.11 7.64 -11.48
CA GLU A 68 3.30 8.37 -11.88
C GLU A 68 3.08 9.08 -13.22
N GLU A 69 2.45 8.41 -14.20
CA GLU A 69 2.09 9.03 -15.48
C GLU A 69 1.15 10.23 -15.29
N GLN A 70 0.09 10.08 -14.48
CA GLN A 70 -0.80 11.19 -14.15
C GLN A 70 -0.07 12.34 -13.45
N ALA A 71 0.83 12.03 -12.51
CA ALA A 71 1.60 13.04 -11.79
C ALA A 71 2.53 13.82 -12.73
N LEU A 72 3.22 13.14 -13.63
CA LEU A 72 4.11 13.77 -14.62
C LEU A 72 3.32 14.69 -15.57
N GLN A 73 2.14 14.27 -16.02
CA GLN A 73 1.27 15.10 -16.84
C GLN A 73 0.85 16.37 -16.10
N LEU A 74 0.37 16.25 -14.85
CA LEU A 74 -0.05 17.39 -14.04
C LEU A 74 1.10 18.37 -13.77
N LEU A 75 2.31 17.88 -13.52
CA LEU A 75 3.49 18.72 -13.29
C LEU A 75 4.01 19.37 -14.57
N THR A 76 3.79 18.75 -15.72
CA THR A 76 4.08 19.35 -17.03
C THR A 76 3.11 20.50 -17.32
N ASP A 77 1.83 20.30 -17.07
CA ASP A 77 0.79 21.28 -17.29
C ASP A 77 0.86 22.45 -16.28
N ASN A 78 1.31 22.18 -15.06
CA ASN A 78 1.47 23.16 -14.00
C ASN A 78 2.77 22.96 -13.18
N PRO A 79 3.91 23.48 -13.64
CA PRO A 79 5.21 23.32 -12.97
C PRO A 79 5.29 23.94 -11.56
N GLU A 80 4.41 24.86 -11.23
CA GLU A 80 4.35 25.51 -9.90
C GLU A 80 3.53 24.73 -8.87
N MET A 81 3.02 23.54 -9.23
CA MET A 81 2.25 22.68 -8.34
C MET A 81 3.01 22.33 -7.07
N ARG A 82 2.37 22.43 -5.91
CA ARG A 82 2.97 22.20 -4.60
C ARG A 82 2.45 20.94 -3.90
N SER A 83 1.49 20.27 -4.50
CA SER A 83 0.93 19.00 -4.01
C SER A 83 0.36 18.21 -5.18
N LEU A 84 0.26 16.89 -5.02
CA LEU A 84 -0.37 16.00 -5.99
C LEU A 84 -1.70 15.52 -5.44
N VAL A 85 -2.76 15.64 -6.22
CA VAL A 85 -4.07 15.02 -5.95
C VAL A 85 -4.44 14.18 -7.16
N LEU A 86 -4.42 12.87 -6.98
CA LEU A 86 -4.62 11.88 -8.05
C LEU A 86 -5.86 11.05 -7.75
N HIS A 87 -6.63 10.75 -8.77
CA HIS A 87 -7.85 9.95 -8.65
C HIS A 87 -7.96 8.93 -9.78
N ASN A 88 -8.32 7.70 -9.40
CA ASN A 88 -8.83 6.71 -10.34
C ASN A 88 -9.79 5.78 -9.59
N ALA A 89 -10.98 5.55 -10.16
CA ALA A 89 -12.01 4.71 -9.55
C ALA A 89 -11.59 3.23 -9.44
N ASP A 90 -10.68 2.78 -10.32
CA ASP A 90 -10.21 1.38 -10.37
C ASP A 90 -9.06 1.09 -9.41
N TRP A 91 -8.47 2.10 -8.76
CA TRP A 91 -7.41 1.87 -7.80
C TRP A 91 -7.89 1.16 -6.54
N HIS A 92 -7.13 0.18 -6.09
CA HIS A 92 -7.49 -0.57 -4.90
C HIS A 92 -7.17 0.22 -3.62
N ALA A 93 -8.18 0.43 -2.75
CA ALA A 93 -8.06 1.24 -1.53
C ALA A 93 -6.97 0.75 -0.56
N GLY A 94 -6.68 -0.56 -0.53
CA GLY A 94 -5.61 -1.14 0.30
C GLY A 94 -4.19 -0.83 -0.20
N VAL A 95 -4.04 -0.31 -1.43
CA VAL A 95 -2.76 -0.06 -2.09
C VAL A 95 -2.44 1.42 -2.24
N ILE A 96 -3.44 2.29 -2.45
CA ILE A 96 -3.23 3.73 -2.70
C ILE A 96 -2.34 4.41 -1.65
N GLY A 97 -2.36 3.97 -0.39
CA GLY A 97 -1.52 4.54 0.65
C GLY A 97 -0.03 4.16 0.53
N ILE A 98 0.28 3.01 -0.07
CA ILE A 98 1.66 2.59 -0.37
C ILE A 98 2.17 3.43 -1.54
N VAL A 99 1.38 3.50 -2.60
CA VAL A 99 1.71 4.26 -3.81
C VAL A 99 1.87 5.75 -3.52
N ALA A 100 0.99 6.35 -2.69
CA ALA A 100 1.14 7.73 -2.25
C ALA A 100 2.51 7.98 -1.56
N SER A 101 3.00 7.03 -0.75
CA SER A 101 4.33 7.15 -0.13
C SER A 101 5.45 7.12 -1.18
N ARG A 102 5.36 6.23 -2.16
CA ARG A 102 6.34 6.14 -3.28
C ARG A 102 6.36 7.42 -4.11
N LEU A 103 5.18 8.02 -4.39
CA LEU A 103 5.08 9.29 -5.12
C LEU A 103 5.69 10.46 -4.33
N VAL A 104 5.48 10.50 -3.00
CA VAL A 104 6.14 11.49 -2.13
C VAL A 104 7.66 11.34 -2.19
N GLU A 105 8.19 10.13 -2.15
CA GLU A 105 9.63 9.85 -2.28
C GLU A 105 10.16 10.26 -3.67
N ARG A 106 9.37 10.06 -4.72
CA ARG A 106 9.74 10.35 -6.11
C ARG A 106 9.73 11.85 -6.44
N PHE A 107 8.66 12.55 -6.03
CA PHE A 107 8.40 13.94 -6.44
C PHE A 107 8.64 14.97 -5.35
N HIS A 108 8.85 14.53 -4.11
CA HIS A 108 9.01 15.40 -2.93
C HIS A 108 7.85 16.39 -2.72
N LEU A 109 6.63 15.97 -3.08
CA LEU A 109 5.40 16.75 -2.93
C LEU A 109 4.41 16.00 -2.02
N PRO A 110 3.66 16.72 -1.15
CA PRO A 110 2.52 16.14 -0.47
C PRO A 110 1.56 15.52 -1.48
N THR A 111 1.17 14.26 -1.27
CA THR A 111 0.40 13.50 -2.24
C THR A 111 -0.87 12.93 -1.61
N VAL A 112 -1.99 13.15 -2.24
CA VAL A 112 -3.29 12.56 -1.94
C VAL A 112 -3.69 11.66 -3.11
N MET A 113 -3.96 10.40 -2.83
CA MET A 113 -4.53 9.46 -3.79
C MET A 113 -5.96 9.12 -3.40
N LEU A 114 -6.85 9.14 -4.36
CA LEU A 114 -8.28 8.89 -4.20
C LEU A 114 -8.72 7.73 -5.09
N THR A 115 -9.64 6.94 -4.58
CA THR A 115 -10.42 5.95 -5.35
C THR A 115 -11.90 6.10 -5.01
N THR A 116 -12.77 5.44 -5.77
CA THR A 116 -14.21 5.49 -5.53
C THR A 116 -14.73 4.10 -5.20
N ILE A 117 -15.40 3.95 -4.05
CA ILE A 117 -16.04 2.71 -3.62
C ILE A 117 -17.50 3.02 -3.28
N ASP A 118 -18.43 2.33 -3.93
CA ASP A 118 -19.87 2.51 -3.72
C ASP A 118 -20.32 3.99 -3.88
N GLY A 119 -19.73 4.70 -4.85
CA GLY A 119 -20.00 6.11 -5.10
C GLY A 119 -19.39 7.10 -4.09
N ILE A 120 -18.59 6.59 -3.13
CA ILE A 120 -17.92 7.41 -2.12
C ILE A 120 -16.43 7.46 -2.41
N ALA A 121 -15.87 8.67 -2.46
CA ALA A 121 -14.43 8.84 -2.58
C ALA A 121 -13.73 8.44 -1.28
N LYS A 122 -12.75 7.54 -1.39
CA LYS A 122 -11.85 7.15 -0.31
C LYS A 122 -10.42 7.51 -0.69
N GLY A 123 -9.66 8.05 0.26
CA GLY A 123 -8.31 8.52 -0.03
C GLY A 123 -7.28 8.13 0.99
N SER A 124 -6.03 8.29 0.57
CA SER A 124 -4.87 8.20 1.44
C SER A 124 -3.94 9.37 1.12
N ALA A 125 -3.56 10.12 2.16
CA ALA A 125 -2.63 11.24 2.05
C ALA A 125 -1.27 10.88 2.65
N ARG A 126 -0.20 11.31 2.00
CA ARG A 126 1.17 11.24 2.50
C ARG A 126 1.82 12.60 2.38
N SER A 127 2.63 12.95 3.38
CA SER A 127 3.24 14.26 3.47
C SER A 127 4.76 14.20 3.34
N ILE A 128 5.33 15.36 3.07
CA ILE A 128 6.75 15.64 3.22
C ILE A 128 7.05 16.13 4.63
N LYS A 129 8.33 16.15 5.00
CA LYS A 129 8.79 16.72 6.28
C LYS A 129 8.34 18.19 6.39
N ASN A 130 7.84 18.56 7.57
CA ASN A 130 7.39 19.93 7.89
C ASN A 130 6.12 20.41 7.17
N PHE A 131 5.34 19.52 6.57
CA PHE A 131 4.02 19.86 6.02
C PHE A 131 2.93 19.02 6.71
N ASP A 132 1.93 19.69 7.28
CA ASP A 132 0.81 19.06 7.96
C ASP A 132 -0.39 18.90 7.02
N ASN A 133 -0.55 17.68 6.47
CA ASN A 133 -1.66 17.33 5.61
C ASN A 133 -3.01 17.50 6.31
N TYR A 134 -3.10 17.23 7.62
CA TYR A 134 -4.38 17.33 8.34
C TYR A 134 -4.83 18.78 8.44
N ALA A 135 -3.91 19.68 8.80
CA ALA A 135 -4.21 21.12 8.83
C ALA A 135 -4.59 21.66 7.45
N ALA A 136 -3.88 21.23 6.39
CA ALA A 136 -4.16 21.64 5.02
C ALA A 136 -5.51 21.15 4.48
N LEU A 137 -5.95 19.95 4.90
CA LEU A 137 -7.26 19.42 4.47
C LEU A 137 -8.45 19.97 5.27
N LYS A 138 -8.18 20.64 6.41
CA LYS A 138 -9.22 21.22 7.27
C LYS A 138 -9.47 22.70 6.98
N SER A 139 -8.54 23.37 6.31
CA SER A 139 -8.63 24.79 5.91
C SER A 139 -9.58 24.98 4.73
#